data_2b6f6364901aa17a9b1c3dcd9ba2bcfc
#
_entry.id   2b6f6364901aa17a9b1c3dcd9ba2bcfc
#
_cell.length_a   1.000
_cell.length_b   1.000
_cell.length_c   1.000
_cell.angle_alpha   90.00
_cell.angle_beta   90.00
_cell.angle_gamma   90.00
#
_symmetry.space_group_name_H-M   'P 1'
#
loop_
_entity.id
_entity.type
_entity.pdbx_description
1 polymer ?
#
loop_
_entity_poly.entity_id
_entity_poly.type
_entity_poly.pdbx_seq_one_letter_code
_entity_poly.pdbx_strand_id
1 'polypeptide(L)'
;MRAPNRGRVLVIENSASSTLGRFEDWWREDGLDVDIVQAHGEPLPGLDDYGALVMLGGPMLPDAFEPAPWLAREWEMASEAVLGGLPTLGICLGGQLLAQISGGEVTAQHGLTERGSTSLSVLGAAGDDLLLHGLPESVSAIENHEDAITKLPPTAVRLMSSERYENQAFRIGQSAWGLQFHPEADADRVARWDRETLISQGVDPDEMVERARANEPASGAIWREFARRFSAVVMSGPDSTTAPSVAC
;
A
#
# COMPACT_ATOMS: atom_id res chain seq x y z
N MET A 1 -17.19 -1.48 -25.64
CA MET A 1 -16.56 -1.42 -24.30
C MET A 1 -17.16 -0.24 -23.58
N ARG A 2 -17.67 -0.41 -22.39
CA ARG A 2 -18.15 0.67 -21.52
C ARG A 2 -16.90 1.41 -21.01
N ALA A 3 -16.94 2.73 -20.95
CA ALA A 3 -15.82 3.47 -20.31
C ALA A 3 -15.72 3.01 -18.85
N PRO A 4 -14.51 2.72 -18.32
CA PRO A 4 -14.34 2.35 -16.92
C PRO A 4 -14.96 3.42 -16.03
N ASN A 5 -15.62 3.00 -14.96
CA ASN A 5 -16.22 3.93 -13.99
C ASN A 5 -15.09 4.56 -13.17
N ARG A 6 -14.61 5.71 -13.61
CA ARG A 6 -13.41 6.41 -13.08
C ARG A 6 -13.46 6.72 -11.58
N GLY A 7 -14.60 6.63 -10.93
CA GLY A 7 -14.72 6.85 -9.49
C GLY A 7 -14.84 5.58 -8.66
N ARG A 8 -14.83 4.38 -9.29
CA ARG A 8 -15.02 3.11 -8.59
C ARG A 8 -13.69 2.40 -8.34
N VAL A 9 -13.42 2.03 -7.11
CA VAL A 9 -12.19 1.38 -6.67
C VAL A 9 -12.51 -0.02 -6.17
N LEU A 10 -11.83 -1.03 -6.71
CA LEU A 10 -11.83 -2.37 -6.14
C LEU A 10 -10.76 -2.47 -5.07
N VAL A 11 -11.17 -2.86 -3.88
CA VAL A 11 -10.27 -3.15 -2.76
C VAL A 11 -10.31 -4.63 -2.43
N ILE A 12 -9.16 -5.28 -2.43
CA ILE A 12 -9.01 -6.69 -2.07
C ILE A 12 -8.41 -6.77 -0.67
N GLU A 13 -9.18 -7.31 0.29
CA GLU A 13 -8.75 -7.59 1.64
C GLU A 13 -8.33 -9.06 1.76
N ASN A 14 -7.02 -9.30 1.96
CA ASN A 14 -6.43 -10.63 2.04
C ASN A 14 -6.54 -11.29 3.41
N SER A 15 -6.98 -10.54 4.41
CA SER A 15 -7.13 -10.99 5.79
C SER A 15 -8.17 -10.15 6.52
N ALA A 16 -8.94 -10.77 7.40
CA ALA A 16 -9.91 -10.06 8.24
C ALA A 16 -9.29 -8.99 9.15
N SER A 17 -7.98 -9.09 9.44
CA SER A 17 -7.23 -8.12 10.23
C SER A 17 -6.58 -7.01 9.38
N SER A 18 -6.51 -7.20 8.06
CA SER A 18 -5.88 -6.25 7.13
C SER A 18 -6.94 -5.51 6.32
N THR A 19 -7.75 -4.71 7.01
CA THR A 19 -8.84 -3.92 6.41
C THR A 19 -8.32 -2.61 5.84
N LEU A 20 -9.11 -1.97 4.97
CA LEU A 20 -8.81 -0.67 4.36
C LEU A 20 -8.62 0.47 5.40
N GLY A 21 -9.11 0.29 6.62
CA GLY A 21 -8.90 1.23 7.72
C GLY A 21 -9.41 2.63 7.41
N ARG A 22 -8.63 3.65 7.82
CA ARG A 22 -9.01 5.06 7.64
C ARG A 22 -9.13 5.50 6.17
N PHE A 23 -8.57 4.75 5.22
CA PHE A 23 -8.71 5.07 3.81
C PHE A 23 -10.13 4.87 3.30
N GLU A 24 -10.94 3.98 3.90
CA GLU A 24 -12.33 3.77 3.52
C GLU A 24 -13.15 5.05 3.64
N ASP A 25 -13.15 5.65 4.84
CA ASP A 25 -13.88 6.89 5.10
C ASP A 25 -13.33 8.03 4.25
N TRP A 26 -12.01 8.17 4.18
CA TRP A 26 -11.36 9.24 3.43
C TRP A 26 -11.66 9.19 1.92
N TRP A 27 -11.64 8.00 1.31
CA TRP A 27 -11.94 7.87 -0.11
C TRP A 27 -13.43 8.06 -0.42
N ARG A 28 -14.32 7.63 0.48
CA ARG A 28 -15.76 7.92 0.36
C ARG A 28 -16.04 9.41 0.49
N GLU A 29 -15.38 10.11 1.41
CA GLU A 29 -15.43 11.57 1.55
C GLU A 29 -14.91 12.29 0.29
N ASP A 30 -13.86 11.76 -0.33
CA ASP A 30 -13.31 12.28 -1.59
C ASP A 30 -14.21 11.96 -2.80
N GLY A 31 -15.28 11.18 -2.64
CA GLY A 31 -16.28 10.87 -3.66
C GLY A 31 -15.99 9.59 -4.46
N LEU A 32 -15.09 8.70 -3.98
CA LEU A 32 -14.89 7.39 -4.58
C LEU A 32 -15.99 6.41 -4.16
N ASP A 33 -16.40 5.56 -5.10
CA ASP A 33 -17.22 4.37 -4.86
C ASP A 33 -16.28 3.20 -4.52
N VAL A 34 -16.19 2.89 -3.22
CA VAL A 34 -15.27 1.88 -2.69
C VAL A 34 -15.98 0.55 -2.55
N ASP A 35 -15.55 -0.42 -3.34
CA ASP A 35 -16.06 -1.79 -3.37
C ASP A 35 -15.02 -2.73 -2.74
N ILE A 36 -15.33 -3.28 -1.56
CA ILE A 36 -14.41 -4.10 -0.76
C ILE A 36 -14.80 -5.57 -0.91
N VAL A 37 -13.83 -6.40 -1.30
CA VAL A 37 -13.99 -7.85 -1.46
C VAL A 37 -13.02 -8.58 -0.53
N GLN A 38 -13.58 -9.52 0.25
CA GLN A 38 -12.80 -10.45 1.09
C GLN A 38 -12.28 -11.60 0.23
N ALA A 39 -11.01 -11.59 -0.12
CA ALA A 39 -10.42 -12.52 -1.07
C ALA A 39 -10.58 -14.00 -0.68
N HIS A 40 -10.57 -14.31 0.61
CA HIS A 40 -10.67 -15.68 1.12
C HIS A 40 -12.10 -16.27 1.14
N GLY A 41 -13.12 -15.46 0.88
CA GLY A 41 -14.54 -15.87 0.98
C GLY A 41 -15.35 -15.67 -0.27
N GLU A 42 -14.87 -14.84 -1.22
CA GLU A 42 -15.62 -14.43 -2.39
C GLU A 42 -14.78 -14.52 -3.66
N PRO A 43 -15.41 -14.83 -4.82
CA PRO A 43 -14.71 -14.74 -6.10
C PRO A 43 -14.32 -13.30 -6.41
N LEU A 44 -13.05 -13.07 -6.78
CA LEU A 44 -12.60 -11.76 -7.20
C LEU A 44 -13.25 -11.38 -8.56
N PRO A 45 -13.84 -10.16 -8.66
CA PRO A 45 -14.47 -9.70 -9.91
C PRO A 45 -13.44 -9.43 -11.02
N GLY A 46 -13.92 -9.11 -12.25
CA GLY A 46 -13.07 -8.54 -13.30
C GLY A 46 -12.79 -7.05 -13.06
N LEU A 47 -11.80 -6.49 -13.74
CA LEU A 47 -11.40 -5.08 -13.59
C LEU A 47 -12.18 -4.10 -14.49
N ASP A 48 -12.98 -4.59 -15.43
CA ASP A 48 -13.63 -3.77 -16.48
C ASP A 48 -14.50 -2.61 -15.95
N ASP A 49 -15.08 -2.77 -14.76
CA ASP A 49 -15.98 -1.78 -14.16
C ASP A 49 -15.29 -0.87 -13.13
N TYR A 50 -13.96 -1.00 -12.95
CA TYR A 50 -13.21 -0.27 -11.93
C TYR A 50 -12.24 0.75 -12.54
N GLY A 51 -12.09 1.88 -11.86
CA GLY A 51 -11.12 2.93 -12.15
C GLY A 51 -9.79 2.75 -11.43
N ALA A 52 -9.71 1.85 -10.45
CA ALA A 52 -8.49 1.51 -9.73
C ALA A 52 -8.56 0.14 -9.05
N LEU A 53 -7.38 -0.44 -8.78
CA LEU A 53 -7.20 -1.64 -7.97
C LEU A 53 -6.38 -1.33 -6.72
N VAL A 54 -6.84 -1.80 -5.56
CA VAL A 54 -6.11 -1.72 -4.29
C VAL A 54 -6.02 -3.11 -3.69
N MET A 55 -4.81 -3.54 -3.34
CA MET A 55 -4.53 -4.84 -2.75
C MET A 55 -3.91 -4.62 -1.38
N LEU A 56 -4.53 -5.16 -0.34
CA LEU A 56 -4.11 -4.96 1.05
C LEU A 56 -3.16 -6.05 1.55
N GLY A 57 -2.77 -5.91 2.81
CA GLY A 57 -1.89 -6.83 3.51
C GLY A 57 -2.50 -8.21 3.76
N GLY A 58 -1.64 -9.14 4.15
CA GLY A 58 -2.01 -10.49 4.54
C GLY A 58 -0.82 -11.22 5.17
N PRO A 59 -1.06 -12.33 5.90
CA PRO A 59 0.00 -13.05 6.61
C PRO A 59 0.74 -14.09 5.77
N MET A 60 0.62 -14.05 4.44
CA MET A 60 1.23 -14.99 3.52
C MET A 60 2.24 -14.29 2.58
N LEU A 61 3.12 -15.07 1.96
CA LEU A 61 3.93 -14.60 0.83
C LEU A 61 3.06 -14.42 -0.42
N PRO A 62 3.43 -13.52 -1.34
CA PRO A 62 2.62 -13.22 -2.52
C PRO A 62 2.48 -14.41 -3.50
N ASP A 63 3.35 -15.42 -3.43
CA ASP A 63 3.34 -16.64 -4.24
C ASP A 63 2.87 -17.89 -3.46
N ALA A 64 2.29 -17.72 -2.28
CA ALA A 64 1.79 -18.80 -1.44
C ALA A 64 0.43 -19.35 -1.93
N PHE A 65 0.35 -19.83 -3.17
CA PHE A 65 -0.91 -20.22 -3.81
C PHE A 65 -1.58 -21.47 -3.22
N GLU A 66 -0.83 -22.37 -2.55
CA GLU A 66 -1.43 -23.54 -1.89
C GLU A 66 -2.29 -23.16 -0.68
N PRO A 67 -1.77 -22.40 0.30
CA PRO A 67 -2.58 -21.99 1.45
C PRO A 67 -3.55 -20.83 1.14
N ALA A 68 -3.30 -20.07 0.07
CA ALA A 68 -4.09 -18.90 -0.34
C ALA A 68 -4.39 -18.92 -1.85
N PRO A 69 -5.28 -19.81 -2.34
CA PRO A 69 -5.50 -20.00 -3.77
C PRO A 69 -6.04 -18.76 -4.50
N TRP A 70 -6.68 -17.82 -3.79
CA TRP A 70 -7.12 -16.55 -4.37
C TRP A 70 -5.98 -15.65 -4.83
N LEU A 71 -4.77 -15.80 -4.26
CA LEU A 71 -3.58 -15.04 -4.67
C LEU A 71 -3.22 -15.27 -6.15
N ALA A 72 -3.49 -16.45 -6.70
CA ALA A 72 -3.27 -16.69 -8.12
C ALA A 72 -4.13 -15.77 -8.99
N ARG A 73 -5.41 -15.56 -8.60
CA ARG A 73 -6.29 -14.62 -9.32
C ARG A 73 -5.89 -13.17 -9.08
N GLU A 74 -5.51 -12.81 -7.86
CA GLU A 74 -5.01 -11.47 -7.51
C GLU A 74 -3.74 -11.13 -8.30
N TRP A 75 -2.83 -12.11 -8.46
CA TRP A 75 -1.64 -12.01 -9.31
C TRP A 75 -1.97 -11.67 -10.77
N GLU A 76 -2.94 -12.38 -11.36
CA GLU A 76 -3.43 -12.11 -12.72
C GLU A 76 -4.00 -10.70 -12.84
N MET A 77 -4.85 -10.31 -11.88
CA MET A 77 -5.49 -8.99 -11.85
C MET A 77 -4.46 -7.87 -11.70
N ALA A 78 -3.48 -8.02 -10.82
CA ALA A 78 -2.40 -7.05 -10.64
C ALA A 78 -1.57 -6.90 -11.92
N SER A 79 -1.28 -8.03 -12.60
CA SER A 79 -0.56 -8.02 -13.88
C SER A 79 -1.37 -7.30 -14.96
N GLU A 80 -2.67 -7.57 -15.06
CA GLU A 80 -3.60 -6.91 -15.97
C GLU A 80 -3.67 -5.40 -15.70
N ALA A 81 -3.81 -5.01 -14.43
CA ALA A 81 -3.88 -3.61 -14.00
C ALA A 81 -2.60 -2.83 -14.37
N VAL A 82 -1.42 -3.38 -14.05
CA VAL A 82 -0.12 -2.76 -14.37
C VAL A 82 0.07 -2.62 -15.88
N LEU A 83 -0.21 -3.67 -16.65
CA LEU A 83 -0.08 -3.63 -18.12
C LEU A 83 -1.09 -2.67 -18.78
N GLY A 84 -2.29 -2.58 -18.22
CA GLY A 84 -3.35 -1.68 -18.68
C GLY A 84 -3.18 -0.22 -18.22
N GLY A 85 -2.20 0.07 -17.35
CA GLY A 85 -2.02 1.39 -16.77
C GLY A 85 -3.12 1.81 -15.80
N LEU A 86 -3.90 0.84 -15.27
CA LEU A 86 -4.93 1.10 -14.27
C LEU A 86 -4.27 1.59 -12.97
N PRO A 87 -4.72 2.70 -12.37
CA PRO A 87 -4.25 3.13 -11.06
C PRO A 87 -4.28 1.98 -10.05
N THR A 88 -3.11 1.63 -9.49
CA THR A 88 -2.96 0.45 -8.65
C THR A 88 -2.18 0.80 -7.39
N LEU A 89 -2.68 0.38 -6.23
CA LEU A 89 -2.00 0.53 -4.95
C LEU A 89 -1.89 -0.83 -4.25
N GLY A 90 -0.66 -1.28 -4.00
CA GLY A 90 -0.39 -2.45 -3.18
C GLY A 90 0.17 -2.06 -1.82
N ILE A 91 -0.39 -2.60 -0.74
CA ILE A 91 0.03 -2.35 0.65
C ILE A 91 0.49 -3.66 1.27
N CYS A 92 1.68 -3.69 1.84
CA CYS A 92 2.32 -4.83 2.48
C CYS A 92 2.36 -6.04 1.51
N LEU A 93 1.55 -7.10 1.72
CA LEU A 93 1.42 -8.22 0.78
C LEU A 93 1.11 -7.74 -0.66
N GLY A 94 0.18 -6.79 -0.82
CA GLY A 94 -0.15 -6.22 -2.13
C GLY A 94 1.03 -5.50 -2.78
N GLY A 95 1.86 -4.80 -2.00
CA GLY A 95 3.11 -4.19 -2.46
C GLY A 95 4.17 -5.22 -2.86
N GLN A 96 4.29 -6.30 -2.08
CA GLN A 96 5.17 -7.43 -2.38
C GLN A 96 4.73 -8.15 -3.66
N LEU A 97 3.42 -8.35 -3.84
CA LEU A 97 2.85 -8.94 -5.05
C LEU A 97 3.17 -8.07 -6.28
N LEU A 98 2.99 -6.76 -6.20
CA LEU A 98 3.38 -5.83 -7.28
C LEU A 98 4.86 -5.90 -7.62
N ALA A 99 5.73 -6.04 -6.62
CA ALA A 99 7.16 -6.22 -6.85
C ALA A 99 7.45 -7.52 -7.63
N GLN A 100 6.88 -8.65 -7.20
CA GLN A 100 7.14 -9.95 -7.83
C GLN A 100 6.60 -10.05 -9.26
N ILE A 101 5.35 -9.63 -9.53
CA ILE A 101 4.77 -9.70 -10.89
C ILE A 101 5.57 -8.88 -11.90
N SER A 102 6.32 -7.89 -11.43
CA SER A 102 7.10 -6.97 -12.26
C SER A 102 8.60 -7.32 -12.32
N GLY A 103 9.02 -8.46 -11.74
CA GLY A 103 10.38 -8.98 -11.78
C GLY A 103 11.28 -8.56 -10.61
N GLY A 104 10.70 -8.12 -9.51
CA GLY A 104 11.36 -7.95 -8.22
C GLY A 104 11.44 -9.25 -7.42
N GLU A 105 12.01 -9.18 -6.21
CA GLU A 105 12.17 -10.32 -5.31
C GLU A 105 11.65 -9.99 -3.92
N VAL A 106 10.93 -10.94 -3.31
CA VAL A 106 10.46 -10.89 -1.93
C VAL A 106 11.09 -12.06 -1.18
N THR A 107 11.64 -11.77 0.00
CA THR A 107 12.28 -12.78 0.83
C THR A 107 11.55 -12.89 2.17
N ALA A 108 11.16 -14.12 2.50
CA ALA A 108 10.50 -14.42 3.78
C ALA A 108 11.45 -14.20 4.96
N GLN A 109 10.90 -13.67 6.06
CA GLN A 109 11.61 -13.48 7.34
C GLN A 109 13.00 -12.86 7.17
N HIS A 110 13.08 -11.82 6.32
CA HIS A 110 14.32 -11.15 6.00
C HIS A 110 14.68 -10.11 7.05
N GLY A 111 15.84 -10.28 7.70
CA GLY A 111 16.35 -9.30 8.66
C GLY A 111 15.54 -9.21 9.97
N LEU A 112 15.37 -8.00 10.46
CA LEU A 112 14.64 -7.71 11.70
C LEU A 112 13.23 -7.24 11.37
N THR A 113 12.22 -7.78 12.05
CA THR A 113 10.83 -7.34 11.93
C THR A 113 10.69 -5.84 12.17
N GLU A 114 9.91 -5.14 11.34
CA GLU A 114 9.46 -3.78 11.61
C GLU A 114 8.01 -3.80 12.10
N ARG A 115 7.76 -3.14 13.25
CA ARG A 115 6.44 -3.09 13.89
C ARG A 115 6.18 -1.76 14.59
N GLY A 116 4.91 -1.36 14.58
CA GLY A 116 4.47 -0.11 15.19
C GLY A 116 4.80 1.10 14.33
N SER A 117 4.86 2.28 14.94
CA SER A 117 5.16 3.52 14.21
C SER A 117 6.66 3.64 13.98
N THR A 118 7.07 3.59 12.71
CA THR A 118 8.48 3.62 12.26
C THR A 118 8.75 4.87 11.43
N SER A 119 9.96 5.38 11.50
CA SER A 119 10.40 6.52 10.68
C SER A 119 10.83 6.03 9.29
N LEU A 120 10.32 6.68 8.25
CA LEU A 120 10.64 6.43 6.85
C LEU A 120 11.35 7.65 6.26
N SER A 121 12.41 7.41 5.50
CA SER A 121 13.11 8.44 4.72
C SER A 121 12.45 8.60 3.36
N VAL A 122 12.07 9.82 3.01
CA VAL A 122 11.52 10.19 1.69
C VAL A 122 12.68 10.48 0.75
N LEU A 123 12.78 9.74 -0.34
CA LEU A 123 13.90 9.84 -1.28
C LEU A 123 13.67 10.95 -2.32
N GLY A 124 14.74 11.46 -2.91
CA GLY A 124 14.66 12.55 -3.90
C GLY A 124 13.69 12.29 -5.07
N ALA A 125 13.59 11.03 -5.51
CA ALA A 125 12.65 10.64 -6.57
C ALA A 125 11.16 10.82 -6.19
N ALA A 126 10.83 10.88 -4.91
CA ALA A 126 9.47 11.14 -4.44
C ALA A 126 9.02 12.60 -4.72
N GLY A 127 9.97 13.52 -4.97
CA GLY A 127 9.68 14.92 -5.29
C GLY A 127 8.85 15.09 -6.57
N ASP A 128 9.00 14.18 -7.54
CA ASP A 128 8.27 14.17 -8.81
C ASP A 128 7.14 13.12 -8.84
N ASP A 129 6.86 12.48 -7.71
CA ASP A 129 5.84 11.44 -7.63
C ASP A 129 4.44 12.02 -7.38
N LEU A 130 3.43 11.48 -8.05
CA LEU A 130 2.05 11.98 -7.96
C LEU A 130 1.46 11.88 -6.55
N LEU A 131 1.87 10.89 -5.76
CA LEU A 131 1.31 10.65 -4.42
C LEU A 131 2.21 11.23 -3.31
N LEU A 132 3.53 11.28 -3.52
CA LEU A 132 4.51 11.55 -2.45
C LEU A 132 5.23 12.91 -2.58
N HIS A 133 4.99 13.69 -3.66
CA HIS A 133 5.63 15.01 -3.80
C HIS A 133 5.34 15.93 -2.63
N GLY A 134 6.31 16.76 -2.26
CA GLY A 134 6.16 17.73 -1.19
C GLY A 134 6.07 17.18 0.23
N LEU A 135 6.32 15.87 0.42
CA LEU A 135 6.49 15.31 1.76
C LEU A 135 7.80 15.81 2.41
N PRO A 136 7.86 15.91 3.74
CA PRO A 136 9.11 16.18 4.45
C PRO A 136 10.12 15.04 4.24
N GLU A 137 11.40 15.28 4.49
CA GLU A 137 12.48 14.29 4.33
C GLU A 137 12.28 13.01 5.15
N SER A 138 11.52 13.09 6.23
CA SER A 138 11.16 11.95 7.07
C SER A 138 9.70 12.01 7.49
N VAL A 139 9.02 10.86 7.45
CA VAL A 139 7.62 10.68 7.86
C VAL A 139 7.49 9.43 8.71
N SER A 140 6.42 9.34 9.51
CA SER A 140 6.12 8.11 10.26
C SER A 140 4.99 7.34 9.59
N ALA A 141 5.13 6.00 9.58
CA ALA A 141 4.07 5.09 9.17
C ALA A 141 3.97 3.90 10.12
N ILE A 142 2.85 3.19 10.07
CA ILE A 142 2.69 1.92 10.79
C ILE A 142 3.31 0.81 9.96
N GLU A 143 4.16 0.02 10.58
CA GLU A 143 4.78 -1.18 10.03
C GLU A 143 4.28 -2.42 10.75
N ASN A 144 4.15 -3.52 10.03
CA ASN A 144 3.89 -4.84 10.60
C ASN A 144 4.28 -5.93 9.60
N HIS A 145 5.58 -6.09 9.35
CA HIS A 145 6.08 -7.09 8.41
C HIS A 145 7.35 -7.79 8.90
N GLU A 146 7.53 -9.02 8.46
CA GLU A 146 8.72 -9.85 8.63
C GLU A 146 9.36 -10.19 7.28
N ASP A 147 8.52 -10.26 6.24
CA ASP A 147 8.94 -10.46 4.87
C ASP A 147 9.32 -9.12 4.23
N ALA A 148 10.26 -9.11 3.32
CA ALA A 148 10.75 -7.87 2.73
C ALA A 148 10.89 -7.95 1.22
N ILE A 149 10.62 -6.83 0.55
CA ILE A 149 10.99 -6.62 -0.86
C ILE A 149 12.49 -6.39 -0.91
N THR A 150 13.26 -7.46 -1.23
CA THR A 150 14.73 -7.41 -1.24
C THR A 150 15.31 -6.87 -2.55
N LYS A 151 14.53 -6.93 -3.63
CA LYS A 151 14.91 -6.36 -4.92
C LYS A 151 13.71 -5.75 -5.61
N LEU A 152 13.83 -4.51 -6.03
CA LEU A 152 12.80 -3.86 -6.83
C LEU A 152 12.81 -4.35 -8.28
N PRO A 153 11.64 -4.30 -8.96
CA PRO A 153 11.58 -4.48 -10.40
C PRO A 153 12.57 -3.56 -11.14
N PRO A 154 13.16 -3.98 -12.26
CA PRO A 154 14.15 -3.17 -13.00
C PRO A 154 13.62 -1.80 -13.46
N THR A 155 12.31 -1.68 -13.64
CA THR A 155 11.65 -0.45 -14.10
C THR A 155 11.05 0.38 -12.95
N ALA A 156 11.17 -0.08 -11.71
CA ALA A 156 10.61 0.60 -10.56
C ALA A 156 11.45 1.81 -10.13
N VAL A 157 10.77 2.85 -9.70
CA VAL A 157 11.38 4.01 -9.04
C VAL A 157 11.22 3.83 -7.54
N ARG A 158 12.34 3.77 -6.81
CA ARG A 158 12.33 3.73 -5.34
C ARG A 158 11.96 5.12 -4.80
N LEU A 159 11.00 5.17 -3.88
CA LEU A 159 10.43 6.42 -3.38
C LEU A 159 10.70 6.63 -1.89
N MET A 160 10.71 5.56 -1.10
CA MET A 160 10.96 5.62 0.35
C MET A 160 11.78 4.42 0.84
N SER A 161 12.50 4.63 1.96
CA SER A 161 13.25 3.60 2.67
C SER A 161 13.08 3.75 4.18
N SER A 162 13.39 2.71 4.95
CA SER A 162 13.61 2.80 6.39
C SER A 162 15.10 2.61 6.72
N GLU A 163 15.46 2.71 8.00
CA GLU A 163 16.81 2.38 8.45
C GLU A 163 17.17 0.90 8.19
N ARG A 164 16.16 0.01 8.23
CA ARG A 164 16.34 -1.44 8.10
C ARG A 164 16.17 -1.95 6.68
N TYR A 165 15.28 -1.30 5.90
CA TYR A 165 14.88 -1.77 4.58
C TYR A 165 14.91 -0.66 3.56
N GLU A 166 15.60 -0.92 2.45
CA GLU A 166 15.72 0.05 1.37
C GLU A 166 14.44 0.24 0.56
N ASN A 167 13.54 -0.74 0.52
CA ASN A 167 12.42 -0.78 -0.41
C ASN A 167 11.09 -0.68 0.31
N GLN A 168 10.81 0.48 0.92
CA GLN A 168 9.59 0.75 1.66
C GLN A 168 8.45 1.28 0.76
N ALA A 169 8.78 2.09 -0.24
CA ALA A 169 7.83 2.50 -1.25
C ALA A 169 8.49 2.59 -2.62
N PHE A 170 7.75 2.20 -3.65
CA PHE A 170 8.18 2.26 -5.03
C PHE A 170 7.01 2.50 -5.98
N ARG A 171 7.32 2.93 -7.22
CA ARG A 171 6.36 3.05 -8.31
C ARG A 171 6.83 2.32 -9.56
N ILE A 172 5.91 1.62 -10.20
CA ILE A 172 6.08 0.98 -11.50
C ILE A 172 5.28 1.78 -12.54
N GLY A 173 5.92 2.11 -13.66
CA GLY A 173 5.28 2.93 -14.68
C GLY A 173 4.83 4.30 -14.13
N GLN A 174 3.61 4.72 -14.44
CA GLN A 174 3.06 6.02 -14.02
C GLN A 174 2.01 5.92 -12.90
N SER A 175 1.42 4.73 -12.69
CA SER A 175 0.18 4.59 -11.93
C SER A 175 0.11 3.37 -11.01
N ALA A 176 1.21 2.62 -10.78
CA ALA A 176 1.21 1.50 -9.86
C ALA A 176 2.21 1.74 -8.72
N TRP A 177 1.72 1.84 -7.48
CA TRP A 177 2.51 2.06 -6.27
C TRP A 177 2.49 0.84 -5.36
N GLY A 178 3.66 0.43 -4.90
CA GLY A 178 3.83 -0.59 -3.87
C GLY A 178 4.40 0.02 -2.59
N LEU A 179 3.74 -0.26 -1.47
CA LEU A 179 4.13 0.16 -0.12
C LEU A 179 4.34 -1.06 0.74
N GLN A 180 5.42 -1.11 1.51
CA GLN A 180 5.65 -2.17 2.50
C GLN A 180 4.93 -1.87 3.81
N PHE A 181 4.83 -0.60 4.17
CA PHE A 181 4.17 -0.08 5.37
C PHE A 181 2.65 0.12 5.18
N HIS A 182 1.96 0.47 6.26
CA HIS A 182 0.50 0.58 6.37
C HIS A 182 0.04 2.02 6.58
N PRO A 183 -0.09 2.85 5.52
CA PRO A 183 -0.61 4.22 5.67
C PRO A 183 -2.11 4.26 5.98
N GLU A 184 -2.83 3.17 5.71
CA GLU A 184 -4.25 2.98 6.04
C GLU A 184 -4.48 2.68 7.53
N ALA A 185 -3.43 2.29 8.26
CA ALA A 185 -3.50 1.97 9.68
C ALA A 185 -3.27 3.21 10.55
N ASP A 186 -3.93 3.27 11.70
CA ASP A 186 -3.82 4.29 12.73
C ASP A 186 -3.29 3.73 14.05
N ALA A 187 -3.08 4.61 15.04
CA ALA A 187 -2.64 4.20 16.36
C ALA A 187 -3.65 3.31 17.10
N ASP A 188 -4.93 3.43 16.81
CA ASP A 188 -5.98 2.59 17.41
C ASP A 188 -5.93 1.17 16.84
N ARG A 189 -5.55 0.98 15.57
CA ARG A 189 -5.26 -0.35 15.02
C ARG A 189 -4.09 -1.00 15.77
N VAL A 190 -2.99 -0.26 16.01
CA VAL A 190 -1.83 -0.74 16.78
C VAL A 190 -2.24 -1.16 18.20
N ALA A 191 -3.11 -0.40 18.85
CA ALA A 191 -3.61 -0.71 20.19
C ALA A 191 -4.46 -2.00 20.29
N ARG A 192 -4.97 -2.50 19.15
CA ARG A 192 -5.75 -3.76 19.07
C ARG A 192 -4.91 -4.98 18.72
N TRP A 193 -3.61 -4.83 18.46
CA TRP A 193 -2.74 -5.97 18.18
C TRP A 193 -2.62 -6.90 19.39
N ASP A 194 -2.38 -8.19 19.13
CA ASP A 194 -2.27 -9.20 20.17
C ASP A 194 -1.07 -8.96 21.07
N ARG A 195 -1.34 -8.59 22.31
CA ARG A 195 -0.32 -8.22 23.31
C ARG A 195 0.57 -9.39 23.70
N GLU A 196 0.02 -10.60 23.80
CA GLU A 196 0.78 -11.79 24.21
C GLU A 196 1.81 -12.14 23.13
N THR A 197 1.39 -12.09 21.88
CA THR A 197 2.28 -12.25 20.72
C THR A 197 3.39 -11.20 20.71
N LEU A 198 3.07 -9.93 20.89
CA LEU A 198 4.08 -8.85 20.93
C LEU A 198 5.12 -9.06 22.04
N ILE A 199 4.67 -9.36 23.25
CA ILE A 199 5.56 -9.63 24.40
C ILE A 199 6.45 -10.84 24.13
N SER A 200 5.91 -11.92 23.55
CA SER A 200 6.69 -13.13 23.21
C SER A 200 7.81 -12.84 22.19
N GLN A 201 7.64 -11.79 21.38
CA GLN A 201 8.62 -11.31 20.39
C GLN A 201 9.55 -10.22 20.93
N GLY A 202 9.48 -9.95 22.24
CA GLY A 202 10.34 -8.94 22.90
C GLY A 202 9.92 -7.49 22.65
N VAL A 203 8.67 -7.25 22.21
CA VAL A 203 8.11 -5.91 21.98
C VAL A 203 7.30 -5.49 23.21
N ASP A 204 7.51 -4.27 23.70
CA ASP A 204 6.65 -3.65 24.72
C ASP A 204 5.41 -3.05 24.02
N PRO A 205 4.19 -3.62 24.24
CA PRO A 205 3.00 -3.14 23.56
C PRO A 205 2.57 -1.73 23.99
N ASP A 206 2.86 -1.33 25.22
CA ASP A 206 2.45 -0.02 25.74
C ASP A 206 3.35 1.08 25.15
N GLU A 207 4.66 0.88 25.11
CA GLU A 207 5.61 1.78 24.46
C GLU A 207 5.29 1.91 22.95
N MET A 208 4.95 0.80 22.29
CA MET A 208 4.63 0.80 20.86
C MET A 208 3.35 1.61 20.59
N VAL A 209 2.29 1.46 21.38
CA VAL A 209 1.04 2.21 21.26
C VAL A 209 1.27 3.70 21.59
N GLU A 210 2.04 4.01 22.63
CA GLU A 210 2.37 5.39 22.98
C GLU A 210 3.10 6.10 21.82
N ARG A 211 4.08 5.46 21.22
CA ARG A 211 4.81 5.98 20.05
C ARG A 211 3.88 6.18 18.85
N ALA A 212 3.00 5.24 18.56
CA ALA A 212 2.03 5.37 17.48
C ALA A 212 1.10 6.57 17.72
N ARG A 213 0.57 6.74 18.93
CA ARG A 213 -0.28 7.88 19.30
C ARG A 213 0.44 9.22 19.25
N ALA A 214 1.71 9.27 19.67
CA ALA A 214 2.52 10.49 19.61
C ALA A 214 2.75 10.95 18.16
N ASN A 215 2.92 10.02 17.21
CA ASN A 215 3.15 10.31 15.80
C ASN A 215 1.86 10.54 15.01
N GLU A 216 0.71 10.05 15.48
CA GLU A 216 -0.56 10.06 14.75
C GLU A 216 -1.01 11.42 14.21
N PRO A 217 -0.90 12.56 14.95
CA PRO A 217 -1.34 13.85 14.43
C PRO A 217 -0.61 14.28 13.15
N ALA A 218 0.71 14.02 13.09
CA ALA A 218 1.53 14.37 11.92
C ALA A 218 1.38 13.33 10.81
N SER A 219 1.49 12.04 11.14
CA SER A 219 1.38 10.95 10.15
C SER A 219 -0.02 10.88 9.54
N GLY A 220 -1.07 11.07 10.34
CA GLY A 220 -2.45 11.09 9.87
C GLY A 220 -2.71 12.19 8.84
N ALA A 221 -2.17 13.38 9.04
CA ALA A 221 -2.28 14.48 8.07
C ALA A 221 -1.56 14.15 6.75
N ILE A 222 -0.37 13.56 6.83
CA ILE A 222 0.41 13.14 5.67
C ILE A 222 -0.33 12.06 4.86
N TRP A 223 -0.81 11.02 5.54
CA TRP A 223 -1.49 9.92 4.85
C TRP A 223 -2.89 10.28 4.37
N ARG A 224 -3.56 11.28 4.99
CA ARG A 224 -4.79 11.87 4.43
C ARG A 224 -4.53 12.57 3.10
N GLU A 225 -3.45 13.32 3.01
CA GLU A 225 -3.06 13.97 1.75
C GLU A 225 -2.67 12.95 0.67
N PHE A 226 -1.93 11.89 1.05
CA PHE A 226 -1.64 10.76 0.16
C PHE A 226 -2.93 10.13 -0.38
N ALA A 227 -3.88 9.82 0.49
CA ALA A 227 -5.17 9.24 0.10
C ALA A 227 -5.95 10.16 -0.86
N ARG A 228 -5.99 11.48 -0.57
CA ARG A 228 -6.62 12.49 -1.44
C ARG A 228 -5.98 12.53 -2.84
N ARG A 229 -4.65 12.43 -2.90
CA ARG A 229 -3.92 12.41 -4.20
C ARG A 229 -4.23 11.14 -4.98
N PHE A 230 -4.31 10.00 -4.31
CA PHE A 230 -4.73 8.75 -4.96
C PHE A 230 -6.15 8.88 -5.51
N SER A 231 -7.09 9.45 -4.73
CA SER A 231 -8.46 9.75 -5.21
C SER A 231 -8.44 10.60 -6.48
N ALA A 232 -7.59 11.64 -6.52
CA ALA A 232 -7.46 12.50 -7.70
C ALA A 232 -6.91 11.75 -8.92
N VAL A 233 -5.93 10.86 -8.73
CA VAL A 233 -5.41 9.99 -9.81
C VAL A 233 -6.50 9.07 -10.35
N VAL A 234 -7.29 8.43 -9.49
CA VAL A 234 -8.38 7.56 -9.88
C VAL A 234 -9.43 8.30 -10.70
N MET A 235 -9.85 9.48 -10.26
CA MET A 235 -10.87 10.28 -10.93
C MET A 235 -10.39 10.85 -12.28
N SER A 236 -9.10 11.17 -12.38
CA SER A 236 -8.51 11.74 -13.61
C SER A 236 -8.35 10.69 -14.71
N GLY A 237 -8.11 9.41 -14.33
CA GLY A 237 -7.81 8.31 -15.25
C GLY A 237 -6.40 8.40 -15.86
N PRO A 238 -5.93 7.35 -16.55
CA PRO A 238 -4.55 7.21 -17.02
C PRO A 238 -4.06 8.28 -18.02
N ASP A 239 -4.97 8.95 -18.70
CA ASP A 239 -4.61 9.91 -19.78
C ASP A 239 -4.32 11.35 -19.31
N SER A 240 -4.49 11.67 -18.02
CA SER A 240 -4.36 13.06 -17.52
C SER A 240 -3.09 13.34 -16.72
N THR A 241 -2.18 12.39 -16.62
CA THR A 241 -0.91 12.53 -15.89
C THR A 241 0.18 13.22 -16.72
N THR A 242 -0.10 14.42 -17.25
CA THR A 242 0.99 15.32 -17.59
C THR A 242 1.50 15.93 -16.30
N ALA A 243 2.80 15.74 -16.02
CA ALA A 243 3.48 16.37 -14.88
C ALA A 243 3.14 17.87 -14.79
N PRO A 244 3.02 18.43 -13.57
CA PRO A 244 2.82 19.86 -13.43
C PRO A 244 3.97 20.59 -14.13
N SER A 245 3.63 21.43 -15.10
CA SER A 245 4.59 22.33 -15.76
C SER A 245 5.22 23.19 -14.68
N VAL A 246 6.50 23.02 -14.42
CA VAL A 246 7.28 23.95 -13.63
C VAL A 246 7.32 25.25 -14.43
N ALA A 247 6.51 26.21 -14.01
CA ALA A 247 6.65 27.60 -14.49
C ALA A 247 7.99 28.14 -13.96
N CYS A 248 8.88 28.50 -14.89
CA CYS A 248 10.10 29.25 -14.64
C CYS A 248 9.84 30.58 -13.95
#